data_ff4e24f528546ca33ac006c86a46b277
#
_entry.id   ff4e24f528546ca33ac006c86a46b277
#
_cell.length_a   1.000
_cell.length_b   1.000
_cell.length_c   1.000
_cell.angle_alpha   90.00
_cell.angle_beta   90.00
_cell.angle_gamma   90.00
#
_symmetry.space_group_name_H-M   'P 1'
#
loop_
_entity.id
_entity.type
_entity.pdbx_description
1 polymer ?
#
loop_
_entity_poly.entity_id
_entity_poly.type
_entity_poly.pdbx_seq_one_letter_code
_entity_poly.pdbx_strand_id
1 'polypeptide(L)'
;MRRLLVFSFFLIMVVFSGFAIEVDKPEIDSVKNKTIEFINYTGPHDAVDSADTIRGIGSNLAGAVKAGRAGDMNRYSVIHCVDPAVKEGLDADIFIIGKNAGVDHINNVRLIIAGYLKAAYGYSDKDAATLAHFVSIYNAVYRKNMDFFNQKYKQVVTKNLTKEKAGLALRYDEWPGQTQIVIPLTDQKYAGTISSVDTTSISDKKVVEKMREDKGKDLEKRKEMVDLKERESEEAAKRAEVAKKEADVKQKEADKQKKEADTKQKAAEKQKKETEQKQKEAKKAEEKAATTGKPEDKKVAEEKKKEAEKSQKETEKKTEEAKKAKETADEKQKKADEAKKEVKEEEKMAEKKTEEAQTDRKDIASDTQKIIEEKKAEKKAEGDAAIASSIPGYGLKVVDDSKMLSELVLLDLKTEEELRTSGINTIRGRNLHIVGKNLMAIAGTKSGNAVIALVLIDAKSLEIVKQSQENIAGESVLIKNGNDYYAVIDNNGKYFIGRYNDKLELQAKSAVEVLPYTPITIGDKGLLVQDSKNNIRLLKLTDLTNIVVTETESK
;
A
#
# COMPACT_ATOMS: atom_id res chain seq x y z
N MET A 1 -76.10 42.20 4.03
CA MET A 1 -75.08 42.00 5.11
C MET A 1 -74.43 40.62 4.92
N ARG A 2 -73.31 40.60 4.28
CA ARG A 2 -72.54 39.36 4.04
C ARG A 2 -71.51 39.22 5.16
N ARG A 3 -71.61 38.13 5.94
CA ARG A 3 -70.62 37.75 6.96
C ARG A 3 -69.49 37.00 6.26
N LEU A 4 -68.25 37.57 6.31
CA LEU A 4 -67.01 36.92 5.97
C LEU A 4 -66.67 35.97 7.11
N LEU A 5 -66.60 34.67 6.82
CA LEU A 5 -65.92 33.67 7.66
C LEU A 5 -64.45 33.63 7.31
N VAL A 6 -63.61 34.10 8.23
CA VAL A 6 -62.17 33.95 8.16
C VAL A 6 -61.81 32.56 8.69
N PHE A 7 -61.42 31.65 7.79
CA PHE A 7 -60.81 30.36 8.16
C PHE A 7 -59.34 30.59 8.47
N SER A 8 -59.05 30.59 9.77
CA SER A 8 -57.66 30.59 10.25
C SER A 8 -57.08 29.18 10.03
N PHE A 9 -56.24 29.03 9.02
CA PHE A 9 -55.47 27.80 8.77
C PHE A 9 -54.30 27.79 9.76
N PHE A 10 -54.48 27.07 10.87
CA PHE A 10 -53.37 26.77 11.79
C PHE A 10 -52.48 25.75 11.12
N LEU A 11 -51.39 26.23 10.51
CA LEU A 11 -50.31 25.39 9.98
C LEU A 11 -49.56 24.78 11.19
N ILE A 12 -49.96 23.58 11.58
CA ILE A 12 -49.20 22.77 12.53
C ILE A 12 -47.90 22.35 11.79
N MET A 13 -46.81 23.09 12.05
CA MET A 13 -45.49 22.62 11.74
C MET A 13 -45.19 21.41 12.64
N VAL A 14 -45.46 20.23 12.14
CA VAL A 14 -44.89 19.00 12.71
C VAL A 14 -43.41 19.03 12.41
N VAL A 15 -42.63 19.41 13.41
CA VAL A 15 -41.19 19.20 13.39
C VAL A 15 -40.99 17.69 13.41
N PHE A 16 -40.87 17.09 12.22
CA PHE A 16 -40.31 15.76 12.10
C PHE A 16 -38.85 15.83 12.56
N SER A 17 -38.62 15.48 13.81
CA SER A 17 -37.33 15.08 14.28
C SER A 17 -36.90 13.87 13.43
N GLY A 18 -36.11 14.14 12.39
CA GLY A 18 -35.66 13.16 11.42
C GLY A 18 -34.83 12.06 12.06
N PHE A 19 -35.44 10.89 12.23
CA PHE A 19 -34.76 9.62 12.52
C PHE A 19 -35.61 8.40 12.15
N ALA A 20 -36.60 8.53 11.30
CA ALA A 20 -37.30 7.36 10.78
C ALA A 20 -37.00 7.25 9.29
N ILE A 21 -35.94 6.53 8.95
CA ILE A 21 -35.80 6.00 7.61
C ILE A 21 -36.93 4.99 7.43
N GLU A 22 -37.77 5.22 6.43
CA GLU A 22 -38.85 4.30 6.13
C GLU A 22 -38.24 3.02 5.55
N VAL A 23 -38.45 1.89 6.23
CA VAL A 23 -37.91 0.59 5.86
C VAL A 23 -38.95 -0.17 5.07
N ASP A 24 -38.68 -0.42 3.79
CA ASP A 24 -39.44 -1.39 2.99
C ASP A 24 -39.01 -2.83 3.33
N LYS A 25 -39.60 -3.38 4.39
CA LYS A 25 -39.35 -4.74 4.83
C LYS A 25 -39.61 -5.81 3.78
N PRO A 26 -40.71 -5.76 3.02
CA PRO A 26 -40.98 -6.71 1.94
C PRO A 26 -39.85 -6.73 0.88
N GLU A 27 -39.32 -5.58 0.49
CA GLU A 27 -38.22 -5.48 -0.46
C GLU A 27 -36.95 -6.12 0.12
N ILE A 28 -36.61 -5.81 1.38
CA ILE A 28 -35.45 -6.39 2.06
C ILE A 28 -35.59 -7.91 2.21
N ASP A 29 -36.74 -8.40 2.58
CA ASP A 29 -36.98 -9.84 2.80
C ASP A 29 -37.02 -10.64 1.49
N SER A 30 -37.28 -10.00 0.35
CA SER A 30 -37.34 -10.64 -0.97
C SER A 30 -35.94 -10.94 -1.55
N VAL A 31 -34.89 -10.27 -1.08
CA VAL A 31 -33.52 -10.43 -1.60
C VAL A 31 -32.86 -11.68 -1.04
N LYS A 32 -32.65 -12.69 -1.91
CA LYS A 32 -31.90 -13.90 -1.59
C LYS A 32 -30.41 -13.67 -1.90
N ASN A 33 -29.66 -13.23 -0.90
CA ASN A 33 -28.24 -12.95 -1.07
C ASN A 33 -27.41 -14.23 -1.24
N LYS A 34 -26.85 -14.41 -2.42
CA LYS A 34 -25.79 -15.39 -2.68
C LYS A 34 -24.37 -14.77 -2.66
N THR A 35 -24.29 -13.46 -2.80
CA THR A 35 -23.06 -12.67 -2.84
C THR A 35 -23.02 -11.66 -1.69
N ILE A 36 -21.90 -10.98 -1.45
CA ILE A 36 -21.89 -9.82 -0.56
C ILE A 36 -22.50 -8.62 -1.30
N GLU A 37 -23.81 -8.64 -1.42
CA GLU A 37 -24.60 -7.47 -1.76
C GLU A 37 -25.12 -6.86 -0.48
N PHE A 38 -24.76 -5.58 -0.23
CA PHE A 38 -25.33 -4.85 0.89
C PHE A 38 -26.73 -4.40 0.54
N ILE A 39 -27.71 -4.85 1.32
CA ILE A 39 -29.10 -4.44 1.19
C ILE A 39 -29.23 -3.07 1.83
N ASN A 40 -29.34 -2.06 1.00
CA ASN A 40 -29.42 -0.68 1.42
C ASN A 40 -30.86 -0.18 1.27
N TYR A 41 -31.22 0.85 2.06
CA TYR A 41 -32.46 1.54 1.91
C TYR A 41 -32.52 2.30 0.58
N THR A 42 -33.60 2.13 -0.18
CA THR A 42 -33.81 2.74 -1.50
C THR A 42 -34.81 3.86 -1.53
N GLY A 43 -35.47 4.12 -0.40
CA GLY A 43 -36.50 5.17 -0.25
C GLY A 43 -35.93 6.60 -0.27
N PRO A 44 -36.75 7.61 0.01
CA PRO A 44 -36.31 9.00 0.06
C PRO A 44 -35.27 9.21 1.17
N HIS A 45 -34.11 9.77 0.82
CA HIS A 45 -33.08 10.16 1.76
C HIS A 45 -33.29 11.62 2.18
N ASP A 46 -32.98 11.91 3.43
CA ASP A 46 -32.94 13.31 3.89
C ASP A 46 -31.79 14.02 3.15
N ALA A 47 -32.11 15.02 2.35
CA ALA A 47 -31.17 15.71 1.46
C ALA A 47 -30.08 16.52 2.20
N VAL A 48 -30.04 16.46 3.53
CA VAL A 48 -29.15 17.26 4.38
C VAL A 48 -27.74 16.66 4.48
N ASP A 49 -27.56 15.38 4.18
CA ASP A 49 -26.29 14.69 4.34
C ASP A 49 -25.49 14.66 3.03
N SER A 50 -24.69 15.72 2.80
CA SER A 50 -23.68 15.68 1.74
C SER A 50 -22.57 14.67 2.05
N ALA A 51 -21.90 14.18 1.02
CA ALA A 51 -20.75 13.29 1.19
C ALA A 51 -19.66 13.88 2.12
N ASP A 52 -19.48 15.20 2.11
CA ASP A 52 -18.51 15.89 2.97
C ASP A 52 -18.97 15.95 4.43
N THR A 53 -20.24 16.17 4.69
CA THR A 53 -20.82 16.11 6.04
C THR A 53 -20.66 14.71 6.63
N ILE A 54 -20.91 13.67 5.85
CA ILE A 54 -20.75 12.26 6.27
C ILE A 54 -19.27 11.95 6.56
N ARG A 55 -18.33 12.36 5.69
CA ARG A 55 -16.88 12.25 5.97
C ARG A 55 -16.48 13.02 7.22
N GLY A 56 -17.12 14.16 7.48
CA GLY A 56 -16.93 14.97 8.68
C GLY A 56 -17.19 14.20 9.97
N ILE A 57 -18.16 13.27 10.00
CA ILE A 57 -18.40 12.38 11.13
C ILE A 57 -17.12 11.58 11.44
N GLY A 58 -16.51 10.94 10.42
CA GLY A 58 -15.27 10.19 10.57
C GLY A 58 -14.11 11.05 11.06
N SER A 59 -13.96 12.26 10.52
CA SER A 59 -12.91 13.20 10.94
C SER A 59 -13.08 13.62 12.41
N ASN A 60 -14.30 13.85 12.86
CA ASN A 60 -14.61 14.15 14.27
C ASN A 60 -14.26 12.97 15.19
N LEU A 61 -14.52 11.74 14.77
CA LEU A 61 -14.11 10.53 15.50
C LEU A 61 -12.61 10.41 15.64
N ALA A 62 -11.85 10.70 14.58
CA ALA A 62 -10.38 10.73 14.66
C ALA A 62 -9.88 11.79 15.66
N GLY A 63 -10.50 12.96 15.69
CA GLY A 63 -10.23 14.00 16.69
C GLY A 63 -10.55 13.53 18.12
N ALA A 64 -11.65 12.81 18.31
CA ALA A 64 -12.01 12.24 19.62
C ALA A 64 -10.99 11.20 20.08
N VAL A 65 -10.59 10.27 19.22
CA VAL A 65 -9.57 9.25 19.51
C VAL A 65 -8.23 9.89 19.88
N LYS A 66 -7.78 10.88 19.12
CA LYS A 66 -6.55 11.64 19.43
C LYS A 66 -6.62 12.35 20.81
N ALA A 67 -7.82 12.73 21.25
CA ALA A 67 -8.06 13.32 22.55
C ALA A 67 -8.36 12.28 23.66
N GLY A 68 -8.13 10.98 23.41
CA GLY A 68 -8.37 9.88 24.35
C GLY A 68 -9.85 9.59 24.61
N ARG A 69 -10.74 9.96 23.68
CA ARG A 69 -12.20 9.75 23.76
C ARG A 69 -12.67 8.82 22.64
N ALA A 70 -13.74 8.07 22.87
CA ALA A 70 -14.28 7.14 21.89
C ALA A 70 -15.27 7.77 20.87
N GLY A 71 -15.78 8.97 21.11
CA GLY A 71 -16.88 9.58 20.36
C GLY A 71 -18.23 9.39 21.06
N ASP A 72 -19.34 9.46 20.29
CA ASP A 72 -20.69 9.25 20.82
C ASP A 72 -21.08 7.76 20.67
N MET A 73 -21.09 7.03 21.77
CA MET A 73 -21.43 5.60 21.82
C MET A 73 -22.87 5.29 21.37
N ASN A 74 -23.75 6.28 21.38
CA ASN A 74 -25.12 6.11 20.88
C ASN A 74 -25.24 6.28 19.37
N ARG A 75 -24.34 7.01 18.73
CA ARG A 75 -24.30 7.23 17.28
C ARG A 75 -23.10 6.54 16.63
N TYR A 76 -21.94 7.13 16.78
CA TYR A 76 -20.69 6.60 16.21
C TYR A 76 -19.56 6.76 17.20
N SER A 77 -18.78 5.71 17.35
CA SER A 77 -17.59 5.74 18.21
C SER A 77 -16.49 4.85 17.66
N VAL A 78 -15.26 5.10 18.10
CA VAL A 78 -14.09 4.28 17.78
C VAL A 78 -13.37 3.95 19.08
N ILE A 79 -13.06 2.67 19.26
CA ILE A 79 -12.15 2.20 20.31
C ILE A 79 -10.80 1.91 19.65
N HIS A 80 -9.78 2.68 20.01
CA HIS A 80 -8.41 2.46 19.57
C HIS A 80 -7.75 1.39 20.45
N CYS A 81 -7.61 0.17 19.92
CA CYS A 81 -7.15 -1.02 20.63
C CYS A 81 -5.71 -1.34 20.23
N VAL A 82 -4.75 -0.79 20.97
CA VAL A 82 -3.32 -0.94 20.70
C VAL A 82 -2.60 -1.41 21.97
N ASP A 83 -1.72 -2.41 21.81
CA ASP A 83 -0.82 -2.89 22.87
C ASP A 83 0.59 -3.09 22.30
N PRO A 84 1.51 -2.12 22.49
CA PRO A 84 2.87 -2.21 21.96
C PRO A 84 3.74 -3.24 22.68
N ALA A 85 3.32 -3.71 23.89
CA ALA A 85 4.06 -4.70 24.64
C ALA A 85 3.86 -6.12 24.10
N VAL A 86 2.71 -6.38 23.45
CA VAL A 86 2.39 -7.66 22.81
C VAL A 86 2.82 -7.64 21.36
N LYS A 87 3.67 -8.60 20.95
CA LYS A 87 4.19 -8.68 19.57
C LYS A 87 3.36 -9.56 18.66
N GLU A 88 2.65 -10.53 19.20
CA GLU A 88 1.81 -11.45 18.43
C GLU A 88 0.40 -10.91 18.26
N GLY A 89 -0.15 -11.07 17.05
CA GLY A 89 -1.46 -10.56 16.69
C GLY A 89 -1.46 -9.09 16.24
N LEU A 90 -2.57 -8.68 15.64
CA LEU A 90 -2.77 -7.32 15.14
C LEU A 90 -3.44 -6.43 16.19
N ASP A 91 -3.06 -5.18 16.19
CA ASP A 91 -3.83 -4.10 16.78
C ASP A 91 -5.02 -3.74 15.88
N ALA A 92 -6.00 -3.02 16.37
CA ALA A 92 -7.13 -2.56 15.56
C ALA A 92 -7.80 -1.32 16.13
N ASP A 93 -8.45 -0.57 15.25
CA ASP A 93 -9.54 0.31 15.62
C ASP A 93 -10.87 -0.42 15.47
N ILE A 94 -11.74 -0.28 16.45
CA ILE A 94 -13.10 -0.83 16.40
C ILE A 94 -14.06 0.33 16.21
N PHE A 95 -14.58 0.48 14.97
CA PHE A 95 -15.62 1.44 14.65
C PHE A 95 -16.98 0.84 15.01
N ILE A 96 -17.75 1.55 15.82
CA ILE A 96 -19.04 1.10 16.36
C ILE A 96 -20.16 1.96 15.80
N ILE A 97 -21.19 1.30 15.25
CA ILE A 97 -22.44 1.92 14.87
C ILE A 97 -23.41 1.77 16.04
N GLY A 98 -23.71 2.88 16.72
CA GLY A 98 -24.58 2.94 17.89
C GLY A 98 -26.07 2.83 17.54
N LYS A 99 -26.93 2.69 18.56
CA LYS A 99 -28.38 2.49 18.39
C LYS A 99 -29.10 3.63 17.65
N ASN A 100 -28.59 4.86 17.81
CA ASN A 100 -29.19 6.07 17.25
C ASN A 100 -28.43 6.54 15.99
N ALA A 101 -27.62 5.67 15.38
CA ALA A 101 -26.94 5.98 14.13
C ALA A 101 -27.95 5.99 12.97
N GLY A 102 -27.96 7.07 12.20
CA GLY A 102 -28.85 7.23 11.03
C GLY A 102 -28.13 6.84 9.73
N VAL A 103 -27.56 5.63 9.69
CA VAL A 103 -26.88 5.12 8.48
C VAL A 103 -27.74 4.07 7.79
N ASP A 104 -27.97 4.25 6.50
CA ASP A 104 -28.93 3.49 5.71
C ASP A 104 -28.34 2.91 4.42
N HIS A 105 -27.11 3.31 4.06
CA HIS A 105 -26.46 2.90 2.85
C HIS A 105 -24.98 2.59 3.09
N ILE A 106 -24.48 1.52 2.45
CA ILE A 106 -23.08 1.10 2.63
C ILE A 106 -22.08 2.20 2.23
N ASN A 107 -22.42 3.02 1.23
CA ASN A 107 -21.55 4.12 0.84
C ASN A 107 -21.41 5.16 1.96
N ASN A 108 -22.47 5.39 2.76
CA ASN A 108 -22.42 6.30 3.90
C ASN A 108 -21.49 5.75 5.00
N VAL A 109 -21.55 4.45 5.29
CA VAL A 109 -20.60 3.78 6.20
C VAL A 109 -19.17 3.94 5.68
N ARG A 110 -18.96 3.69 4.39
CA ARG A 110 -17.62 3.83 3.74
C ARG A 110 -17.12 5.27 3.79
N LEU A 111 -17.96 6.26 3.59
CA LEU A 111 -17.60 7.69 3.71
C LEU A 111 -17.15 8.05 5.12
N ILE A 112 -17.87 7.56 6.17
CA ILE A 112 -17.47 7.77 7.57
C ILE A 112 -16.10 7.14 7.83
N ILE A 113 -15.90 5.88 7.44
CA ILE A 113 -14.62 5.17 7.61
C ILE A 113 -13.50 5.89 6.85
N ALA A 114 -13.74 6.32 5.60
CA ALA A 114 -12.75 7.06 4.81
C ALA A 114 -12.37 8.38 5.48
N GLY A 115 -13.36 9.15 5.98
CA GLY A 115 -13.10 10.37 6.73
C GLY A 115 -12.28 10.13 7.99
N TYR A 116 -12.55 9.04 8.71
CA TYR A 116 -11.78 8.61 9.87
C TYR A 116 -10.33 8.28 9.49
N LEU A 117 -10.12 7.42 8.48
CA LEU A 117 -8.79 6.99 8.04
C LEU A 117 -7.93 8.16 7.55
N LYS A 118 -8.53 9.08 6.78
CA LYS A 118 -7.85 10.30 6.35
C LYS A 118 -7.40 11.15 7.53
N ALA A 119 -8.27 11.42 8.49
CA ALA A 119 -7.98 12.30 9.62
C ALA A 119 -7.11 11.64 10.70
N ALA A 120 -7.26 10.32 10.93
CA ALA A 120 -6.48 9.59 11.93
C ALA A 120 -5.05 9.30 11.46
N TYR A 121 -4.91 8.84 10.20
CA TYR A 121 -3.68 8.26 9.67
C TYR A 121 -3.07 9.00 8.47
N GLY A 122 -3.73 10.06 7.96
CA GLY A 122 -3.18 10.89 6.89
C GLY A 122 -3.31 10.30 5.48
N TYR A 123 -4.17 9.31 5.27
CA TYR A 123 -4.41 8.75 3.94
C TYR A 123 -4.95 9.80 2.95
N SER A 124 -4.62 9.64 1.67
CA SER A 124 -5.27 10.40 0.60
C SER A 124 -6.76 10.04 0.51
N ASP A 125 -7.58 10.90 -0.11
CA ASP A 125 -9.01 10.61 -0.31
C ASP A 125 -9.24 9.30 -1.08
N LYS A 126 -8.40 9.03 -2.09
CA LYS A 126 -8.45 7.79 -2.89
C LYS A 126 -8.13 6.57 -2.03
N ASP A 127 -7.03 6.61 -1.30
CA ASP A 127 -6.59 5.48 -0.48
C ASP A 127 -7.57 5.20 0.67
N ALA A 128 -8.04 6.25 1.34
CA ALA A 128 -9.03 6.13 2.41
C ALA A 128 -10.35 5.51 1.90
N ALA A 129 -10.81 5.91 0.71
CA ALA A 129 -12.01 5.33 0.08
C ALA A 129 -11.79 3.86 -0.30
N THR A 130 -10.62 3.52 -0.84
CA THR A 130 -10.25 2.13 -1.17
C THR A 130 -10.20 1.26 0.07
N LEU A 131 -9.50 1.72 1.11
CA LEU A 131 -9.44 1.00 2.39
C LEU A 131 -10.82 0.82 3.02
N ALA A 132 -11.67 1.86 3.02
CA ALA A 132 -13.03 1.78 3.56
C ALA A 132 -13.89 0.75 2.80
N HIS A 133 -13.71 0.64 1.47
CA HIS A 133 -14.37 -0.37 0.66
C HIS A 133 -13.96 -1.78 1.10
N PHE A 134 -12.65 -2.06 1.17
CA PHE A 134 -12.14 -3.37 1.59
C PHE A 134 -12.49 -3.69 3.05
N VAL A 135 -12.37 -2.73 3.97
CA VAL A 135 -12.77 -2.88 5.38
C VAL A 135 -14.24 -3.28 5.50
N SER A 136 -15.13 -2.69 4.71
CA SER A 136 -16.56 -3.04 4.74
C SER A 136 -16.80 -4.50 4.32
N ILE A 137 -16.17 -4.96 3.23
CA ILE A 137 -16.29 -6.33 2.74
C ILE A 137 -15.61 -7.32 3.70
N TYR A 138 -14.41 -7.01 4.19
CA TYR A 138 -13.71 -7.80 5.19
C TYR A 138 -14.59 -8.07 6.42
N ASN A 139 -15.22 -7.05 6.97
CA ASN A 139 -16.09 -7.18 8.12
C ASN A 139 -17.41 -7.92 7.81
N ALA A 140 -17.88 -7.89 6.57
CA ALA A 140 -19.02 -8.70 6.14
C ALA A 140 -18.63 -10.19 6.00
N VAL A 141 -17.46 -10.49 5.41
CA VAL A 141 -16.94 -11.87 5.25
C VAL A 141 -16.74 -12.56 6.60
N TYR A 142 -16.21 -11.83 7.59
CA TYR A 142 -15.89 -12.39 8.90
C TYR A 142 -16.91 -12.05 9.99
N ARG A 143 -18.11 -11.63 9.61
CA ARG A 143 -19.17 -11.34 10.57
C ARG A 143 -19.42 -12.48 11.54
N LYS A 144 -19.43 -12.16 12.84
CA LYS A 144 -19.68 -13.08 13.97
C LYS A 144 -18.64 -14.21 14.12
N ASN A 145 -17.56 -14.21 13.36
CA ASN A 145 -16.52 -15.22 13.42
C ASN A 145 -15.49 -14.88 14.51
N MET A 146 -15.84 -15.11 15.77
CA MET A 146 -14.95 -14.80 16.90
C MET A 146 -13.69 -15.64 16.90
N ASP A 147 -13.72 -16.86 16.40
CA ASP A 147 -12.52 -17.71 16.33
C ASP A 147 -11.46 -17.09 15.42
N PHE A 148 -11.89 -16.56 14.28
CA PHE A 148 -11.01 -15.80 13.37
C PHE A 148 -10.43 -14.56 14.06
N PHE A 149 -11.27 -13.74 14.71
CA PHE A 149 -10.80 -12.54 15.38
C PHE A 149 -9.84 -12.88 16.54
N ASN A 150 -10.13 -13.90 17.35
CA ASN A 150 -9.27 -14.33 18.45
C ASN A 150 -7.90 -14.84 18.00
N GLN A 151 -7.82 -15.49 16.81
CA GLN A 151 -6.56 -15.97 16.25
C GLN A 151 -5.73 -14.84 15.64
N LYS A 152 -6.39 -13.83 15.08
CA LYS A 152 -5.74 -12.79 14.29
C LYS A 152 -5.32 -11.57 15.09
N TYR A 153 -6.08 -11.22 16.12
CA TYR A 153 -5.92 -9.98 16.87
C TYR A 153 -5.45 -10.19 18.29
N LYS A 154 -4.76 -9.17 18.81
CA LYS A 154 -4.35 -9.11 20.22
C LYS A 154 -5.56 -9.13 21.16
N GLN A 155 -5.33 -9.56 22.40
CA GLN A 155 -6.39 -9.59 23.41
C GLN A 155 -7.01 -8.20 23.68
N VAL A 156 -6.22 -7.12 23.54
CA VAL A 156 -6.71 -5.75 23.69
C VAL A 156 -7.83 -5.42 22.71
N VAL A 157 -7.82 -6.06 21.52
CA VAL A 157 -8.88 -5.92 20.49
C VAL A 157 -10.05 -6.84 20.83
N THR A 158 -9.78 -8.13 21.01
CA THR A 158 -10.84 -9.15 21.10
C THR A 158 -11.72 -9.01 22.35
N LYS A 159 -11.18 -8.51 23.48
CA LYS A 159 -11.98 -8.19 24.68
C LYS A 159 -13.03 -7.10 24.46
N ASN A 160 -12.89 -6.26 23.43
CA ASN A 160 -13.84 -5.22 23.08
C ASN A 160 -14.85 -5.66 22.01
N LEU A 161 -14.74 -6.88 21.47
CA LEU A 161 -15.66 -7.44 20.50
C LEU A 161 -16.69 -8.34 21.21
N THR A 162 -17.91 -8.36 20.66
CA THR A 162 -18.93 -9.33 21.04
C THR A 162 -19.34 -10.14 19.81
N LYS A 163 -19.64 -11.43 20.00
CA LYS A 163 -19.99 -12.34 18.91
C LYS A 163 -21.15 -11.82 18.06
N GLU A 164 -22.13 -11.22 18.72
CA GLU A 164 -23.34 -10.72 18.06
C GLU A 164 -23.07 -9.53 17.16
N LYS A 165 -22.07 -8.67 17.52
CA LYS A 165 -21.81 -7.39 16.88
C LYS A 165 -20.56 -7.38 15.99
N ALA A 166 -19.61 -8.32 16.21
CA ALA A 166 -18.36 -8.33 15.47
C ALA A 166 -18.59 -8.45 13.96
N GLY A 167 -18.06 -7.49 13.20
CA GLY A 167 -18.22 -7.37 11.76
C GLY A 167 -19.45 -6.57 11.32
N LEU A 168 -19.77 -6.63 10.03
CA LEU A 168 -20.81 -5.83 9.38
C LEU A 168 -21.88 -6.74 8.78
N ALA A 169 -23.16 -6.51 9.13
CA ALA A 169 -24.28 -7.22 8.53
C ALA A 169 -24.50 -6.78 7.08
N LEU A 170 -25.17 -7.62 6.28
CA LEU A 170 -25.51 -7.28 4.89
C LEU A 170 -26.70 -6.31 4.85
N ARG A 171 -27.59 -6.37 5.81
CA ARG A 171 -28.82 -5.57 5.89
C ARG A 171 -28.58 -4.31 6.71
N TYR A 172 -28.95 -3.15 6.16
CA TYR A 172 -28.75 -1.86 6.83
C TYR A 172 -29.56 -1.72 8.13
N ASP A 173 -30.74 -2.34 8.22
CA ASP A 173 -31.60 -2.31 9.41
C ASP A 173 -30.99 -3.10 10.60
N GLU A 174 -29.98 -3.91 10.36
CA GLU A 174 -29.21 -4.61 11.39
C GLU A 174 -27.97 -3.83 11.87
N TRP A 175 -27.64 -2.68 11.27
CA TRP A 175 -26.41 -1.96 11.63
C TRP A 175 -26.53 -1.21 12.96
N PRO A 176 -27.59 -0.44 13.26
CA PRO A 176 -27.66 0.36 14.46
C PRO A 176 -27.64 -0.50 15.75
N GLY A 177 -26.65 -0.27 16.59
CA GLY A 177 -26.46 -0.98 17.85
C GLY A 177 -25.97 -2.42 17.76
N GLN A 178 -25.75 -2.95 16.53
CA GLN A 178 -25.38 -4.35 16.27
C GLN A 178 -24.11 -4.50 15.43
N THR A 179 -23.26 -3.45 15.34
CA THR A 179 -22.10 -3.46 14.44
C THR A 179 -20.85 -2.95 15.13
N GLN A 180 -19.79 -3.77 15.04
CA GLN A 180 -18.42 -3.47 15.45
C GLN A 180 -17.50 -3.77 14.26
N ILE A 181 -17.15 -2.75 13.49
CA ILE A 181 -16.27 -2.87 12.32
C ILE A 181 -14.83 -2.83 12.80
N VAL A 182 -14.08 -3.88 12.53
CA VAL A 182 -12.67 -4.00 12.87
C VAL A 182 -11.81 -3.47 11.72
N ILE A 183 -10.97 -2.49 12.01
CA ILE A 183 -9.97 -1.93 11.09
C ILE A 183 -8.60 -2.42 11.57
N PRO A 184 -7.98 -3.40 10.92
CA PRO A 184 -6.71 -3.96 11.36
C PRO A 184 -5.59 -2.93 11.18
N LEU A 185 -4.76 -2.79 12.21
CA LEU A 185 -3.60 -1.90 12.22
C LEU A 185 -2.32 -2.71 12.16
N THR A 186 -1.31 -2.17 11.52
CA THR A 186 0.05 -2.67 11.53
C THR A 186 0.77 -2.29 12.84
N ASP A 187 2.07 -2.56 12.94
CA ASP A 187 2.87 -2.12 14.08
C ASP A 187 2.81 -0.58 14.23
N GLN A 188 2.79 -0.11 15.47
CA GLN A 188 2.71 1.32 15.81
C GLN A 188 3.83 2.17 15.19
N LYS A 189 4.97 1.57 14.85
CA LYS A 189 6.05 2.27 14.14
C LYS A 189 5.63 2.78 12.76
N TYR A 190 4.55 2.25 12.19
CA TYR A 190 3.99 2.68 10.91
C TYR A 190 2.78 3.62 11.04
N ALA A 191 2.36 3.96 12.27
CA ALA A 191 1.24 4.87 12.49
C ALA A 191 1.47 6.23 11.83
N GLY A 192 0.48 6.71 11.07
CA GLY A 192 0.57 7.96 10.29
C GLY A 192 1.28 7.82 8.94
N THR A 193 1.62 6.60 8.52
CA THR A 193 2.10 6.30 7.16
C THR A 193 1.02 5.61 6.33
N ILE A 194 1.26 5.41 5.04
CA ILE A 194 0.35 4.63 4.16
C ILE A 194 0.26 3.16 4.57
N SER A 195 1.15 2.68 5.44
CA SER A 195 1.16 1.32 6.00
C SER A 195 0.48 1.23 7.37
N SER A 196 -0.31 2.22 7.81
CA SER A 196 -0.98 2.20 9.12
C SER A 196 -2.03 1.10 9.23
N VAL A 197 -2.82 0.88 8.17
CA VAL A 197 -3.81 -0.21 8.07
C VAL A 197 -3.16 -1.44 7.47
N ASP A 198 -3.45 -2.62 8.00
CA ASP A 198 -2.96 -3.89 7.44
C ASP A 198 -3.74 -4.27 6.17
N THR A 199 -3.26 -3.79 5.03
CA THR A 199 -3.84 -4.06 3.71
C THR A 199 -3.86 -5.55 3.36
N THR A 200 -2.89 -6.34 3.86
CA THR A 200 -2.84 -7.80 3.68
C THR A 200 -4.08 -8.49 4.27
N SER A 201 -4.50 -8.07 5.47
CA SER A 201 -5.65 -8.66 6.14
C SER A 201 -6.96 -8.32 5.46
N ILE A 202 -7.18 -7.05 5.14
CA ILE A 202 -8.44 -6.60 4.56
C ILE A 202 -8.61 -7.01 3.09
N SER A 203 -7.54 -7.43 2.41
CA SER A 203 -7.56 -7.96 1.04
C SER A 203 -7.14 -9.43 0.97
N ASP A 204 -7.44 -10.20 2.00
CA ASP A 204 -7.14 -11.62 1.99
C ASP A 204 -7.97 -12.40 0.93
N LYS A 205 -7.58 -13.64 0.70
CA LYS A 205 -8.16 -14.48 -0.35
C LYS A 205 -9.70 -14.56 -0.28
N LYS A 206 -10.28 -14.68 0.93
CA LYS A 206 -11.74 -14.79 1.09
C LYS A 206 -12.44 -13.48 0.74
N VAL A 207 -11.85 -12.35 1.11
CA VAL A 207 -12.37 -11.03 0.75
C VAL A 207 -12.35 -10.85 -0.77
N VAL A 208 -11.22 -11.14 -1.41
CA VAL A 208 -11.09 -11.05 -2.88
C VAL A 208 -12.02 -12.03 -3.59
N GLU A 209 -12.19 -13.25 -3.10
CA GLU A 209 -13.15 -14.21 -3.65
C GLU A 209 -14.58 -13.67 -3.61
N LYS A 210 -14.96 -13.00 -2.52
CA LYS A 210 -16.27 -12.36 -2.42
C LYS A 210 -16.45 -11.19 -3.37
N MET A 211 -15.43 -10.35 -3.53
CA MET A 211 -15.45 -9.26 -4.52
C MET A 211 -15.60 -9.79 -5.96
N ARG A 212 -15.05 -10.96 -6.26
CA ARG A 212 -15.15 -11.61 -7.57
C ARG A 212 -16.56 -12.11 -7.90
N GLU A 213 -17.42 -12.30 -6.90
CA GLU A 213 -18.81 -12.72 -7.12
C GLU A 213 -19.67 -11.61 -7.73
N ASP A 214 -19.29 -10.34 -7.58
CA ASP A 214 -19.93 -9.20 -8.25
C ASP A 214 -19.71 -9.23 -9.77
N LYS A 215 -20.67 -8.70 -10.55
CA LYS A 215 -20.60 -8.65 -12.02
C LYS A 215 -19.34 -7.93 -12.54
N GLY A 216 -18.97 -6.82 -11.90
CA GLY A 216 -17.75 -6.06 -12.19
C GLY A 216 -16.51 -6.66 -11.55
N LYS A 217 -16.66 -7.71 -10.69
CA LYS A 217 -15.60 -8.34 -9.90
C LYS A 217 -14.80 -7.33 -9.08
N ASP A 218 -15.38 -6.16 -8.81
CA ASP A 218 -14.75 -5.01 -8.14
C ASP A 218 -13.33 -4.69 -8.66
N LEU A 219 -13.12 -4.91 -9.96
CA LEU A 219 -11.79 -4.82 -10.58
C LEU A 219 -11.10 -3.49 -10.32
N GLU A 220 -11.85 -2.40 -10.30
CA GLU A 220 -11.34 -1.06 -10.09
C GLU A 220 -10.78 -0.91 -8.66
N LYS A 221 -11.58 -1.29 -7.66
CA LYS A 221 -11.16 -1.23 -6.25
C LYS A 221 -10.00 -2.18 -5.95
N ARG A 222 -10.01 -3.34 -6.59
CA ARG A 222 -8.90 -4.30 -6.48
C ARG A 222 -7.60 -3.73 -7.09
N LYS A 223 -7.66 -3.05 -8.24
CA LYS A 223 -6.50 -2.35 -8.82
C LYS A 223 -5.98 -1.23 -7.91
N GLU A 224 -6.86 -0.42 -7.34
CA GLU A 224 -6.46 0.61 -6.39
C GLU A 224 -5.76 0.04 -5.14
N MET A 225 -6.21 -1.11 -4.64
CA MET A 225 -5.54 -1.79 -3.54
C MET A 225 -4.14 -2.29 -3.94
N VAL A 226 -3.98 -2.79 -5.17
CA VAL A 226 -2.66 -3.18 -5.69
C VAL A 226 -1.73 -1.97 -5.76
N ASP A 227 -2.21 -0.85 -6.30
CA ASP A 227 -1.43 0.40 -6.37
C ASP A 227 -1.02 0.89 -4.97
N LEU A 228 -1.88 0.71 -3.96
CA LEU A 228 -1.55 1.03 -2.56
C LEU A 228 -0.46 0.10 -2.02
N LYS A 229 -0.59 -1.21 -2.21
CA LYS A 229 0.41 -2.20 -1.79
C LYS A 229 1.78 -1.98 -2.44
N GLU A 230 1.81 -1.57 -3.71
CA GLU A 230 3.07 -1.23 -4.39
C GLU A 230 3.75 -0.01 -3.76
N ARG A 231 2.97 1.03 -3.44
CA ARG A 231 3.51 2.20 -2.72
C ARG A 231 3.97 1.84 -1.29
N GLU A 232 3.24 0.96 -0.60
CA GLU A 232 3.68 0.42 0.70
C GLU A 232 5.04 -0.30 0.58
N SER A 233 5.21 -1.10 -0.49
CA SER A 233 6.49 -1.78 -0.77
C SER A 233 7.62 -0.78 -1.04
N GLU A 234 7.37 0.25 -1.87
CA GLU A 234 8.37 1.29 -2.17
C GLU A 234 8.78 2.07 -0.91
N GLU A 235 7.83 2.40 -0.05
CA GLU A 235 8.13 3.08 1.22
C GLU A 235 8.91 2.18 2.18
N ALA A 236 8.55 0.89 2.28
CA ALA A 236 9.29 -0.07 3.09
C ALA A 236 10.73 -0.24 2.58
N ALA A 237 10.93 -0.30 1.26
CA ALA A 237 12.26 -0.35 0.64
C ALA A 237 13.10 0.90 0.96
N LYS A 238 12.50 2.09 0.93
CA LYS A 238 13.17 3.34 1.32
C LYS A 238 13.55 3.33 2.80
N ARG A 239 12.64 2.87 3.68
CA ARG A 239 12.94 2.73 5.11
C ARG A 239 14.07 1.73 5.35
N ALA A 240 14.08 0.59 4.63
CA ALA A 240 15.17 -0.39 4.69
C ALA A 240 16.52 0.23 4.31
N GLU A 241 16.56 1.07 3.27
CA GLU A 241 17.79 1.77 2.86
C GLU A 241 18.29 2.74 3.94
N VAL A 242 17.39 3.50 4.56
CA VAL A 242 17.73 4.40 5.68
C VAL A 242 18.23 3.60 6.87
N ALA A 243 17.49 2.58 7.29
CA ALA A 243 17.87 1.70 8.40
C ALA A 243 19.22 1.01 8.16
N LYS A 244 19.53 0.62 6.91
CA LYS A 244 20.82 0.05 6.53
C LYS A 244 21.97 1.02 6.74
N LYS A 245 21.81 2.28 6.33
CA LYS A 245 22.83 3.32 6.56
C LYS A 245 23.06 3.54 8.07
N GLU A 246 21.99 3.55 8.86
CA GLU A 246 22.09 3.66 10.33
C GLU A 246 22.77 2.43 10.97
N ALA A 247 22.41 1.22 10.52
CA ALA A 247 23.01 -0.02 11.00
C ALA A 247 24.52 -0.06 10.70
N ASP A 248 24.94 0.39 9.52
CA ASP A 248 26.35 0.47 9.14
C ASP A 248 27.13 1.46 10.03
N VAL A 249 26.52 2.61 10.38
CA VAL A 249 27.12 3.57 11.31
C VAL A 249 27.27 2.97 12.70
N LYS A 250 26.21 2.35 13.23
CA LYS A 250 26.21 1.70 14.55
C LYS A 250 27.22 0.54 14.58
N GLN A 251 27.35 -0.23 13.50
CA GLN A 251 28.34 -1.31 13.42
C GLN A 251 29.77 -0.77 13.47
N LYS A 252 30.08 0.28 12.70
CA LYS A 252 31.42 0.91 12.73
C LYS A 252 31.76 1.44 14.13
N GLU A 253 30.79 2.00 14.83
CA GLU A 253 30.97 2.47 16.21
C GLU A 253 31.21 1.30 17.17
N ALA A 254 30.45 0.21 17.05
CA ALA A 254 30.65 -1.01 17.84
C ALA A 254 32.03 -1.62 17.60
N ASP A 255 32.48 -1.72 16.35
CA ASP A 255 33.81 -2.24 16.00
C ASP A 255 34.93 -1.37 16.57
N LYS A 256 34.75 -0.04 16.60
CA LYS A 256 35.70 0.88 17.22
C LYS A 256 35.76 0.64 18.74
N GLN A 257 34.63 0.58 19.42
CA GLN A 257 34.58 0.33 20.87
C GLN A 257 35.14 -1.04 21.24
N LYS A 258 34.91 -2.05 20.41
CA LYS A 258 35.50 -3.38 20.60
C LYS A 258 37.04 -3.34 20.54
N LYS A 259 37.59 -2.65 19.54
CA LYS A 259 39.07 -2.47 19.44
C LYS A 259 39.65 -1.72 20.65
N GLU A 260 38.93 -0.71 21.16
CA GLU A 260 39.34 0.02 22.36
C GLU A 260 39.30 -0.87 23.61
N ALA A 261 38.23 -1.68 23.76
CA ALA A 261 38.08 -2.63 24.84
C ALA A 261 39.22 -3.70 24.81
N ASP A 262 39.47 -4.27 23.64
CA ASP A 262 40.55 -5.26 23.46
C ASP A 262 41.93 -4.67 23.81
N THR A 263 42.18 -3.39 23.46
CA THR A 263 43.40 -2.69 23.78
C THR A 263 43.57 -2.50 25.29
N LYS A 264 42.50 -2.06 25.98
CA LYS A 264 42.50 -1.89 27.43
C LYS A 264 42.61 -3.23 28.15
N GLN A 265 41.97 -4.29 27.65
CA GLN A 265 42.12 -5.64 28.17
C GLN A 265 43.57 -6.13 28.13
N LYS A 266 44.25 -5.99 26.99
CA LYS A 266 45.66 -6.35 26.84
C LYS A 266 46.55 -5.55 27.76
N ALA A 267 46.28 -4.24 27.95
CA ALA A 267 47.01 -3.40 28.89
C ALA A 267 46.83 -3.82 30.36
N ALA A 268 45.63 -4.20 30.72
CA ALA A 268 45.32 -4.72 32.07
C ALA A 268 46.03 -6.06 32.33
N GLU A 269 46.01 -6.98 31.36
CA GLU A 269 46.70 -8.27 31.47
C GLU A 269 48.24 -8.11 31.58
N LYS A 270 48.84 -7.19 30.80
CA LYS A 270 50.25 -6.87 30.91
C LYS A 270 50.60 -6.33 32.31
N GLN A 271 49.80 -5.36 32.78
CA GLN A 271 50.01 -4.78 34.11
C GLN A 271 49.87 -5.82 35.23
N LYS A 272 48.94 -6.77 35.10
CA LYS A 272 48.74 -7.87 36.03
C LYS A 272 50.00 -8.74 36.14
N LYS A 273 50.61 -9.11 34.98
CA LYS A 273 51.85 -9.88 34.95
C LYS A 273 53.02 -9.13 35.61
N GLU A 274 53.13 -7.82 35.33
CA GLU A 274 54.18 -6.97 35.95
C GLU A 274 53.97 -6.87 37.48
N THR A 275 52.74 -6.79 37.92
CA THR A 275 52.39 -6.74 39.35
C THR A 275 52.71 -8.07 40.05
N GLU A 276 52.38 -9.20 39.44
CA GLU A 276 52.71 -10.54 39.96
C GLU A 276 54.24 -10.72 40.11
N GLN A 277 55.02 -10.19 39.15
CA GLN A 277 56.49 -10.22 39.25
C GLN A 277 56.97 -9.36 40.41
N LYS A 278 56.50 -8.12 40.56
CA LYS A 278 56.89 -7.23 41.67
C LYS A 278 56.50 -7.80 43.05
N GLN A 279 55.33 -8.45 43.13
CA GLN A 279 54.91 -9.14 44.35
C GLN A 279 55.86 -10.31 44.69
N LYS A 280 56.32 -11.09 43.71
CA LYS A 280 57.33 -12.15 43.93
C LYS A 280 58.64 -11.59 44.39
N GLU A 281 59.11 -10.46 43.80
CA GLU A 281 60.35 -9.79 44.22
C GLU A 281 60.22 -9.22 45.65
N ALA A 282 59.10 -8.61 46.00
CA ALA A 282 58.83 -8.12 47.35
C ALA A 282 58.87 -9.23 48.38
N LYS A 283 58.19 -10.37 48.13
CA LYS A 283 58.23 -11.55 49.00
C LYS A 283 59.65 -12.08 49.22
N LYS A 284 60.45 -12.20 48.12
CA LYS A 284 61.86 -12.63 48.22
C LYS A 284 62.69 -11.65 49.07
N ALA A 285 62.47 -10.34 48.93
CA ALA A 285 63.14 -9.33 49.74
C ALA A 285 62.76 -9.39 51.23
N GLU A 286 61.46 -9.64 51.53
CA GLU A 286 60.96 -9.84 52.90
C GLU A 286 61.59 -11.10 53.52
N GLU A 287 61.62 -12.23 52.81
CA GLU A 287 62.27 -13.47 53.28
C GLU A 287 63.77 -13.26 53.59
N LYS A 288 64.50 -12.54 52.71
CA LYS A 288 65.90 -12.20 52.92
C LYS A 288 66.08 -11.30 54.12
N ALA A 289 65.27 -10.27 54.29
CA ALA A 289 65.32 -9.35 55.41
C ALA A 289 65.04 -10.06 56.77
N ALA A 290 64.13 -11.04 56.73
CA ALA A 290 63.81 -11.88 57.89
C ALA A 290 65.01 -12.80 58.29
N THR A 291 65.73 -13.34 57.32
CA THR A 291 66.84 -14.25 57.49
C THR A 291 68.14 -13.51 57.90
N THR A 292 68.42 -12.35 57.34
CA THR A 292 69.66 -11.60 57.57
C THR A 292 69.59 -10.66 58.81
N GLY A 293 68.40 -10.16 59.14
CA GLY A 293 68.19 -9.19 60.20
C GLY A 293 68.79 -7.79 60.00
N LYS A 294 69.48 -7.56 58.87
CA LYS A 294 70.20 -6.32 58.51
C LYS A 294 69.26 -5.15 58.23
N PRO A 295 69.55 -3.93 58.76
CA PRO A 295 68.72 -2.74 58.53
C PRO A 295 68.58 -2.39 57.06
N GLU A 296 69.63 -2.62 56.22
CA GLU A 296 69.61 -2.38 54.76
C GLU A 296 68.64 -3.30 54.03
N ASP A 297 68.63 -4.61 54.38
CA ASP A 297 67.74 -5.58 53.76
C ASP A 297 66.26 -5.28 54.14
N LYS A 298 66.00 -4.79 55.35
CA LYS A 298 64.67 -4.32 55.78
C LYS A 298 64.19 -3.12 54.97
N LYS A 299 65.07 -2.16 54.70
CA LYS A 299 64.72 -0.98 53.88
C LYS A 299 64.39 -1.38 52.43
N VAL A 300 65.17 -2.27 51.83
CA VAL A 300 64.93 -2.82 50.49
C VAL A 300 63.58 -3.57 50.45
N ALA A 301 63.25 -4.36 51.46
CA ALA A 301 61.99 -5.08 51.54
C ALA A 301 60.80 -4.12 51.60
N GLU A 302 60.90 -3.03 52.38
CA GLU A 302 59.84 -2.02 52.48
C GLU A 302 59.65 -1.24 51.18
N GLU A 303 60.72 -0.89 50.49
CA GLU A 303 60.65 -0.23 49.17
C GLU A 303 59.99 -1.14 48.12
N LYS A 304 60.41 -2.41 48.05
CA LYS A 304 59.79 -3.40 47.14
C LYS A 304 58.33 -3.66 47.45
N LYS A 305 57.96 -3.66 48.70
CA LYS A 305 56.56 -3.77 49.15
C LYS A 305 55.71 -2.58 48.67
N LYS A 306 56.19 -1.35 48.86
CA LYS A 306 55.53 -0.13 48.36
C LYS A 306 55.41 -0.12 46.82
N GLU A 307 56.41 -0.60 46.08
CA GLU A 307 56.35 -0.75 44.62
C GLU A 307 55.28 -1.77 44.21
N ALA A 308 55.17 -2.92 44.91
CA ALA A 308 54.20 -3.95 44.65
C ALA A 308 52.75 -3.45 44.93
N GLU A 309 52.55 -2.76 46.07
CA GLU A 309 51.25 -2.15 46.41
C GLU A 309 50.80 -1.09 45.40
N LYS A 310 51.75 -0.22 44.96
CA LYS A 310 51.45 0.77 43.92
C LYS A 310 51.05 0.10 42.61
N SER A 311 51.79 -0.94 42.19
CA SER A 311 51.53 -1.71 40.98
C SER A 311 50.16 -2.43 41.08
N GLN A 312 49.81 -2.92 42.28
CA GLN A 312 48.51 -3.54 42.51
C GLN A 312 47.35 -2.56 42.30
N LYS A 313 47.43 -1.36 42.88
CA LYS A 313 46.39 -0.32 42.66
C LYS A 313 46.26 0.07 41.20
N GLU A 314 47.37 0.11 40.47
CA GLU A 314 47.36 0.40 39.01
C GLU A 314 46.71 -0.75 38.22
N THR A 315 46.94 -2.00 38.61
CA THR A 315 46.29 -3.18 38.01
C THR A 315 44.77 -3.16 38.23
N GLU A 316 44.34 -2.87 39.48
CA GLU A 316 42.91 -2.75 39.80
C GLU A 316 42.24 -1.68 38.97
N LYS A 317 42.89 -0.49 38.84
CA LYS A 317 42.37 0.59 37.99
C LYS A 317 42.26 0.19 36.52
N LYS A 318 43.31 -0.38 35.92
CA LYS A 318 43.29 -0.83 34.52
C LYS A 318 42.27 -1.95 34.29
N THR A 319 42.13 -2.85 35.24
CA THR A 319 41.13 -3.92 35.16
C THR A 319 39.68 -3.37 35.17
N GLU A 320 39.41 -2.38 36.02
CA GLU A 320 38.10 -1.73 36.05
C GLU A 320 37.82 -0.93 34.77
N GLU A 321 38.84 -0.23 34.24
CA GLU A 321 38.76 0.47 32.96
C GLU A 321 38.50 -0.48 31.76
N ALA A 322 39.13 -1.65 31.76
CA ALA A 322 38.93 -2.68 30.74
C ALA A 322 37.53 -3.28 30.85
N LYS A 323 37.03 -3.53 32.07
CA LYS A 323 35.65 -4.03 32.28
C LYS A 323 34.61 -3.05 31.77
N LYS A 324 34.72 -1.77 32.13
CA LYS A 324 33.80 -0.72 31.62
C LYS A 324 33.84 -0.58 30.11
N ALA A 325 35.03 -0.64 29.52
CA ALA A 325 35.17 -0.57 28.06
C ALA A 325 34.51 -1.77 27.38
N LYS A 326 34.62 -2.97 27.95
CA LYS A 326 33.94 -4.17 27.45
C LYS A 326 32.41 -4.04 27.54
N GLU A 327 31.87 -3.62 28.68
CA GLU A 327 30.44 -3.39 28.84
C GLU A 327 29.90 -2.39 27.82
N THR A 328 30.64 -1.29 27.58
CA THR A 328 30.30 -0.31 26.54
C THR A 328 30.34 -0.91 25.13
N ALA A 329 31.33 -1.72 24.81
CA ALA A 329 31.44 -2.39 23.51
C ALA A 329 30.29 -3.39 23.30
N ASP A 330 29.93 -4.17 24.31
CA ASP A 330 28.83 -5.13 24.27
C ASP A 330 27.47 -4.42 24.08
N GLU A 331 27.25 -3.28 24.75
CA GLU A 331 26.05 -2.46 24.56
C GLU A 331 25.96 -1.89 23.15
N LYS A 332 27.06 -1.38 22.60
CA LYS A 332 27.10 -0.85 21.24
C LYS A 332 26.89 -1.97 20.20
N GLN A 333 27.46 -3.15 20.42
CA GLN A 333 27.21 -4.31 19.55
C GLN A 333 25.74 -4.70 19.55
N LYS A 334 25.10 -4.75 20.72
CA LYS A 334 23.67 -5.03 20.82
C LYS A 334 22.82 -4.03 20.01
N LYS A 335 23.12 -2.73 20.11
CA LYS A 335 22.42 -1.69 19.34
C LYS A 335 22.64 -1.84 17.82
N ALA A 336 23.82 -2.29 17.40
CA ALA A 336 24.12 -2.56 15.99
C ALA A 336 23.33 -3.79 15.48
N ASP A 337 23.24 -4.84 16.29
CA ASP A 337 22.48 -6.04 15.95
C ASP A 337 20.97 -5.79 15.90
N GLU A 338 20.44 -4.96 16.80
CA GLU A 338 19.05 -4.50 16.77
C GLU A 338 18.75 -3.71 15.48
N ALA A 339 19.64 -2.78 15.08
CA ALA A 339 19.48 -2.04 13.84
C ALA A 339 19.52 -2.94 12.60
N LYS A 340 20.38 -3.97 12.57
CA LYS A 340 20.40 -4.96 11.47
C LYS A 340 19.11 -5.79 11.41
N LYS A 341 18.50 -6.06 12.56
CA LYS A 341 17.22 -6.75 12.60
C LYS A 341 16.12 -5.90 12.00
N GLU A 342 16.10 -4.60 12.30
CA GLU A 342 15.17 -3.65 11.72
C GLU A 342 15.27 -3.59 10.19
N VAL A 343 16.49 -3.54 9.64
CA VAL A 343 16.72 -3.61 8.18
C VAL A 343 16.03 -4.84 7.58
N LYS A 344 16.25 -6.01 8.17
CA LYS A 344 15.64 -7.26 7.67
C LYS A 344 14.12 -7.27 7.77
N GLU A 345 13.55 -6.62 8.76
CA GLU A 345 12.09 -6.51 8.91
C GLU A 345 11.51 -5.64 7.79
N GLU A 346 12.12 -4.48 7.48
CA GLU A 346 11.67 -3.60 6.39
C GLU A 346 11.87 -4.24 5.00
N GLU A 347 13.00 -4.93 4.77
CA GLU A 347 13.24 -5.67 3.52
C GLU A 347 12.17 -6.75 3.31
N LYS A 348 11.87 -7.54 4.34
CA LYS A 348 10.80 -8.56 4.28
C LYS A 348 9.43 -7.96 4.03
N MET A 349 9.14 -6.79 4.62
CA MET A 349 7.88 -6.11 4.37
C MET A 349 7.77 -5.68 2.91
N ALA A 350 8.82 -5.06 2.36
CA ALA A 350 8.87 -4.64 0.97
C ALA A 350 8.68 -5.84 0.02
N GLU A 351 9.41 -6.93 0.23
CA GLU A 351 9.32 -8.16 -0.56
C GLU A 351 7.90 -8.74 -0.51
N LYS A 352 7.35 -8.92 0.68
CA LYS A 352 6.00 -9.45 0.87
C LYS A 352 4.94 -8.60 0.14
N LYS A 353 5.00 -7.28 0.24
CA LYS A 353 4.04 -6.39 -0.42
C LYS A 353 4.19 -6.43 -1.94
N THR A 354 5.42 -6.56 -2.44
CA THR A 354 5.69 -6.75 -3.88
C THR A 354 5.07 -8.05 -4.39
N GLU A 355 5.28 -9.17 -3.68
CA GLU A 355 4.72 -10.47 -4.07
C GLU A 355 3.19 -10.47 -4.05
N GLU A 356 2.57 -9.87 -3.01
CA GLU A 356 1.13 -9.72 -2.93
C GLU A 356 0.58 -8.91 -4.11
N ALA A 357 1.18 -7.74 -4.39
CA ALA A 357 0.77 -6.88 -5.49
C ALA A 357 0.89 -7.58 -6.86
N GLN A 358 1.99 -8.30 -7.09
CA GLN A 358 2.19 -9.07 -8.33
C GLN A 358 1.16 -10.18 -8.49
N THR A 359 0.83 -10.88 -7.42
CA THR A 359 -0.18 -11.93 -7.41
C THR A 359 -1.55 -11.35 -7.72
N ASP A 360 -1.93 -10.28 -7.04
CA ASP A 360 -3.20 -9.59 -7.24
C ASP A 360 -3.34 -9.04 -8.67
N ARG A 361 -2.25 -8.51 -9.27
CA ARG A 361 -2.26 -8.05 -10.67
C ARG A 361 -2.52 -9.18 -11.66
N LYS A 362 -1.89 -10.35 -11.47
CA LYS A 362 -2.15 -11.53 -12.33
C LYS A 362 -3.60 -11.97 -12.24
N ASP A 363 -4.13 -12.00 -11.04
CA ASP A 363 -5.51 -12.35 -10.77
C ASP A 363 -6.50 -11.37 -11.42
N ILE A 364 -6.24 -10.07 -11.32
CA ILE A 364 -7.04 -9.02 -11.94
C ILE A 364 -7.00 -9.14 -13.47
N ALA A 365 -5.83 -9.39 -14.04
CA ALA A 365 -5.70 -9.58 -15.49
C ALA A 365 -6.50 -10.80 -15.98
N SER A 366 -6.45 -11.91 -15.24
CA SER A 366 -7.24 -13.12 -15.54
C SER A 366 -8.75 -12.83 -15.46
N ASP A 367 -9.20 -12.15 -14.41
CA ASP A 367 -10.62 -11.82 -14.23
C ASP A 367 -11.10 -10.82 -15.30
N THR A 368 -10.26 -9.87 -15.69
CA THR A 368 -10.54 -8.93 -16.80
C THR A 368 -10.74 -9.69 -18.09
N GLN A 369 -9.87 -10.67 -18.38
CA GLN A 369 -9.98 -11.49 -19.57
C GLN A 369 -11.30 -12.28 -19.60
N LYS A 370 -11.71 -12.85 -18.47
CA LYS A 370 -12.99 -13.58 -18.35
C LYS A 370 -14.19 -12.68 -18.63
N ILE A 371 -14.22 -11.48 -18.06
CA ILE A 371 -15.31 -10.52 -18.31
C ILE A 371 -15.38 -10.17 -19.79
N ILE A 372 -14.23 -9.98 -20.44
CA ILE A 372 -14.18 -9.69 -21.88
C ILE A 372 -14.72 -10.86 -22.69
N GLU A 373 -14.36 -12.10 -22.32
CA GLU A 373 -14.83 -13.31 -22.99
C GLU A 373 -16.34 -13.56 -22.78
N GLU A 374 -16.86 -13.34 -21.57
CA GLU A 374 -18.28 -13.43 -21.25
C GLU A 374 -19.11 -12.45 -22.08
N LYS A 375 -18.68 -11.17 -22.17
CA LYS A 375 -19.36 -10.17 -23.02
C LYS A 375 -19.32 -10.50 -24.50
N LYS A 376 -18.25 -11.18 -24.96
CA LYS A 376 -18.10 -11.61 -26.35
C LYS A 376 -19.09 -12.72 -26.71
N ALA A 377 -19.38 -13.62 -25.78
CA ALA A 377 -20.33 -14.70 -25.99
C ALA A 377 -21.76 -14.21 -26.14
N GLU A 378 -22.14 -13.13 -25.46
CA GLU A 378 -23.49 -12.55 -25.52
C GLU A 378 -23.81 -11.83 -26.84
N LYS A 379 -22.78 -11.24 -27.50
CA LYS A 379 -22.99 -10.44 -28.74
C LYS A 379 -22.75 -11.15 -30.07
N LYS A 380 -22.35 -12.41 -30.05
CA LYS A 380 -21.95 -13.15 -31.26
C LYS A 380 -23.10 -13.44 -32.22
N ALA A 381 -24.35 -13.21 -31.85
CA ALA A 381 -25.51 -13.62 -32.64
C ALA A 381 -25.98 -12.60 -33.71
N GLU A 382 -25.56 -11.35 -33.68
CA GLU A 382 -26.24 -10.30 -34.44
C GLU A 382 -25.44 -9.60 -35.58
N GLY A 383 -24.33 -10.04 -36.05
CA GLY A 383 -23.61 -9.19 -37.00
C GLY A 383 -22.78 -9.83 -38.08
N ASP A 384 -22.66 -11.14 -38.13
CA ASP A 384 -21.67 -11.80 -39.01
C ASP A 384 -22.03 -11.84 -40.52
N ALA A 385 -23.28 -11.68 -40.88
CA ALA A 385 -23.72 -11.78 -42.30
C ALA A 385 -23.37 -10.55 -43.16
N ALA A 386 -23.43 -9.34 -42.61
CA ALA A 386 -23.15 -8.10 -43.34
C ALA A 386 -21.65 -7.86 -43.57
N ILE A 387 -20.81 -8.32 -42.61
CA ILE A 387 -19.35 -8.12 -42.67
C ILE A 387 -18.69 -9.05 -43.70
N ALA A 388 -19.28 -10.19 -43.96
CA ALA A 388 -18.70 -11.19 -44.88
C ALA A 388 -18.63 -10.74 -46.34
N SER A 389 -19.40 -9.74 -46.74
CA SER A 389 -19.43 -9.20 -48.12
C SER A 389 -18.76 -7.83 -48.28
N SER A 390 -18.24 -7.23 -47.19
CA SER A 390 -17.64 -5.90 -47.19
C SER A 390 -16.12 -5.93 -47.32
N ILE A 391 -15.52 -4.79 -47.73
CA ILE A 391 -14.08 -4.52 -47.63
C ILE A 391 -13.87 -3.74 -46.32
N PRO A 392 -13.44 -4.40 -45.23
CA PRO A 392 -13.40 -3.76 -43.91
C PRO A 392 -12.29 -2.71 -43.79
N GLY A 393 -12.64 -1.53 -43.35
CA GLY A 393 -11.74 -0.47 -42.91
C GLY A 393 -12.01 -0.06 -41.48
N TYR A 394 -10.98 0.38 -40.75
CA TYR A 394 -11.10 0.78 -39.37
C TYR A 394 -10.83 2.27 -39.22
N GLY A 395 -11.77 3.01 -38.66
CA GLY A 395 -11.69 4.43 -38.40
C GLY A 395 -11.83 4.77 -36.94
N LEU A 396 -11.30 5.94 -36.58
CA LEU A 396 -11.49 6.52 -35.24
C LEU A 396 -12.35 7.79 -35.38
N LYS A 397 -13.50 7.80 -34.70
CA LYS A 397 -14.41 8.94 -34.68
C LYS A 397 -14.23 9.68 -33.36
N VAL A 398 -13.89 10.97 -33.41
CA VAL A 398 -13.65 11.76 -32.19
C VAL A 398 -14.95 11.95 -31.41
N VAL A 399 -14.95 11.62 -30.15
CA VAL A 399 -16.10 11.78 -29.23
C VAL A 399 -15.84 12.85 -28.15
N ASP A 400 -14.59 13.08 -27.78
CA ASP A 400 -14.18 14.17 -26.88
C ASP A 400 -12.81 14.71 -27.33
N ASP A 401 -12.81 15.85 -28.00
CA ASP A 401 -11.58 16.45 -28.52
C ASP A 401 -10.68 16.99 -27.40
N SER A 402 -11.27 17.51 -26.33
CA SER A 402 -10.53 18.06 -25.19
C SER A 402 -9.73 17.00 -24.45
N LYS A 403 -10.22 15.79 -24.39
CA LYS A 403 -9.55 14.61 -23.78
C LYS A 403 -8.91 13.68 -24.79
N MET A 404 -8.98 14.04 -26.09
CA MET A 404 -8.47 13.23 -27.20
C MET A 404 -9.06 11.81 -27.22
N LEU A 405 -10.36 11.67 -26.91
CA LEU A 405 -11.05 10.40 -26.90
C LEU A 405 -11.76 10.16 -28.24
N SER A 406 -11.67 8.91 -28.69
CA SER A 406 -12.30 8.45 -29.92
C SER A 406 -13.03 7.13 -29.71
N GLU A 407 -14.06 6.88 -30.51
CA GLU A 407 -14.67 5.57 -30.69
C GLU A 407 -14.14 4.90 -31.96
N LEU A 408 -14.09 3.57 -31.97
CA LEU A 408 -13.67 2.79 -33.11
C LEU A 408 -14.88 2.44 -33.97
N VAL A 409 -14.75 2.64 -35.26
CA VAL A 409 -15.77 2.27 -36.25
C VAL A 409 -15.20 1.33 -37.30
N LEU A 410 -16.00 0.36 -37.69
CA LEU A 410 -15.77 -0.50 -38.85
C LEU A 410 -16.58 0.03 -40.03
N LEU A 411 -15.90 0.32 -41.10
CA LEU A 411 -16.48 0.85 -42.33
C LEU A 411 -16.37 -0.21 -43.43
N ASP A 412 -17.32 -0.18 -44.38
CA ASP A 412 -17.10 -0.76 -45.70
C ASP A 412 -16.37 0.26 -46.58
N LEU A 413 -15.11 0.00 -46.88
CA LEU A 413 -14.29 0.90 -47.72
C LEU A 413 -14.83 1.06 -49.16
N LYS A 414 -15.79 0.22 -49.59
CA LYS A 414 -16.41 0.31 -50.91
C LYS A 414 -17.57 1.31 -50.92
N THR A 415 -18.34 1.37 -49.84
CA THR A 415 -19.53 2.24 -49.73
C THR A 415 -19.33 3.40 -48.76
N GLU A 416 -18.25 3.39 -47.98
CA GLU A 416 -17.98 4.31 -46.85
C GLU A 416 -19.03 4.28 -45.74
N GLU A 417 -19.89 3.25 -45.73
CA GLU A 417 -20.92 3.08 -44.70
C GLU A 417 -20.35 2.49 -43.41
N GLU A 418 -20.82 2.99 -42.30
CA GLU A 418 -20.49 2.41 -40.96
C GLU A 418 -21.20 1.07 -40.81
N LEU A 419 -20.43 -0.03 -40.76
CA LEU A 419 -20.94 -1.38 -40.57
C LEU A 419 -21.15 -1.69 -39.10
N ARG A 420 -20.30 -1.14 -38.23
CA ARG A 420 -20.32 -1.35 -36.79
C ARG A 420 -19.59 -0.22 -36.07
N THR A 421 -20.19 0.23 -34.98
CA THR A 421 -19.55 1.14 -34.02
C THR A 421 -19.20 0.38 -32.74
N SER A 422 -17.98 0.56 -32.25
CA SER A 422 -17.55 -0.03 -30.99
C SER A 422 -18.28 0.59 -29.80
N GLY A 423 -18.56 -0.20 -28.75
CA GLY A 423 -18.93 0.35 -27.46
C GLY A 423 -17.78 1.05 -26.72
N ILE A 424 -16.56 1.01 -27.29
CA ILE A 424 -15.37 1.63 -26.71
C ILE A 424 -15.25 3.05 -27.26
N ASN A 425 -15.59 4.03 -26.44
CA ASN A 425 -15.50 5.46 -26.76
C ASN A 425 -14.36 6.19 -26.06
N THR A 426 -13.37 5.43 -25.58
CA THR A 426 -12.25 5.92 -24.75
C THR A 426 -10.89 5.63 -25.37
N ILE A 427 -10.82 5.41 -26.69
CA ILE A 427 -9.55 5.22 -27.40
C ILE A 427 -8.79 6.54 -27.42
N ARG A 428 -7.53 6.50 -27.01
CA ARG A 428 -6.65 7.65 -26.85
C ARG A 428 -5.58 7.72 -27.93
N GLY A 429 -4.98 8.90 -28.06
CA GLY A 429 -3.81 9.10 -28.89
C GLY A 429 -4.05 8.95 -30.40
N ARG A 430 -5.30 8.71 -30.82
CA ARG A 430 -5.70 8.56 -32.24
C ARG A 430 -4.87 7.55 -33.04
N ASN A 431 -4.25 6.59 -32.33
CA ASN A 431 -3.41 5.54 -32.90
C ASN A 431 -4.08 4.18 -32.79
N LEU A 432 -4.05 3.46 -33.91
CA LEU A 432 -4.59 2.12 -34.03
C LEU A 432 -3.63 1.26 -34.86
N HIS A 433 -3.25 0.09 -34.33
CA HIS A 433 -2.38 -0.83 -35.03
C HIS A 433 -3.08 -2.16 -35.29
N ILE A 434 -2.99 -2.68 -36.52
CA ILE A 434 -3.49 -4.01 -36.87
C ILE A 434 -2.50 -5.05 -36.33
N VAL A 435 -3.00 -6.02 -35.54
CA VAL A 435 -2.26 -7.09 -34.91
C VAL A 435 -2.96 -8.43 -35.17
N GLY A 436 -2.62 -9.05 -36.29
CA GLY A 436 -3.31 -10.27 -36.75
C GLY A 436 -4.79 -10.02 -36.99
N LYS A 437 -5.66 -10.71 -36.25
CA LYS A 437 -7.12 -10.52 -36.28
C LYS A 437 -7.65 -9.46 -35.32
N ASN A 438 -6.76 -8.77 -34.64
CA ASN A 438 -7.10 -7.77 -33.62
C ASN A 438 -6.55 -6.40 -34.03
N LEU A 439 -7.02 -5.38 -33.33
CA LEU A 439 -6.52 -4.02 -33.37
C LEU A 439 -5.93 -3.71 -31.98
N MET A 440 -4.81 -3.01 -31.93
CA MET A 440 -4.19 -2.57 -30.68
C MET A 440 -4.32 -1.06 -30.55
N ALA A 441 -4.76 -0.59 -29.38
CA ALA A 441 -4.90 0.82 -29.06
C ALA A 441 -4.62 1.07 -27.56
N ILE A 442 -4.50 2.34 -27.19
CA ILE A 442 -4.58 2.80 -25.81
C ILE A 442 -6.04 3.17 -25.55
N ALA A 443 -6.67 2.63 -24.51
CA ALA A 443 -8.05 2.95 -24.15
C ALA A 443 -8.22 3.13 -22.64
N GLY A 444 -9.23 3.95 -22.27
CA GLY A 444 -9.59 4.23 -20.90
C GLY A 444 -9.69 5.72 -20.59
N THR A 445 -10.19 6.06 -19.39
CA THR A 445 -10.29 7.43 -18.89
C THR A 445 -9.68 7.56 -17.52
N LYS A 446 -9.23 8.76 -17.15
CA LYS A 446 -8.81 9.11 -15.77
C LYS A 446 -9.97 9.63 -14.92
N SER A 447 -11.21 9.40 -15.30
CA SER A 447 -12.40 9.83 -14.57
C SER A 447 -12.67 8.86 -13.42
N GLY A 448 -12.56 9.31 -12.21
CA GLY A 448 -12.68 8.45 -11.03
C GLY A 448 -11.54 7.43 -10.97
N ASN A 449 -11.89 6.16 -10.89
CA ASN A 449 -10.95 5.04 -10.72
C ASN A 449 -10.68 4.27 -12.03
N ALA A 450 -11.04 4.84 -13.19
CA ALA A 450 -10.85 4.18 -14.47
C ALA A 450 -9.37 4.13 -14.87
N VAL A 451 -8.96 3.00 -15.42
CA VAL A 451 -7.57 2.71 -15.82
C VAL A 451 -7.42 2.95 -17.30
N ILE A 452 -6.30 3.53 -17.70
CA ILE A 452 -5.89 3.60 -19.09
C ILE A 452 -4.91 2.46 -19.34
N ALA A 453 -5.18 1.63 -20.35
CA ALA A 453 -4.37 0.44 -20.64
C ALA A 453 -4.15 0.28 -22.15
N LEU A 454 -3.16 -0.53 -22.52
CA LEU A 454 -3.13 -1.10 -23.86
C LEU A 454 -4.23 -2.13 -23.98
N VAL A 455 -4.96 -2.12 -25.11
CA VAL A 455 -6.04 -3.07 -25.36
C VAL A 455 -5.85 -3.74 -26.71
N LEU A 456 -6.18 -5.04 -26.79
CA LEU A 456 -6.45 -5.73 -28.03
C LEU A 456 -7.96 -5.75 -28.24
N ILE A 457 -8.38 -5.35 -29.42
CA ILE A 457 -9.77 -5.25 -29.84
C ILE A 457 -9.96 -6.24 -31.00
N ASP A 458 -10.92 -7.14 -30.90
CA ASP A 458 -11.25 -8.02 -32.02
C ASP A 458 -11.74 -7.19 -33.22
N ALA A 459 -11.11 -7.38 -34.36
CA ALA A 459 -11.34 -6.56 -35.54
C ALA A 459 -12.74 -6.73 -36.18
N LYS A 460 -13.46 -7.82 -35.85
CA LYS A 460 -14.83 -8.06 -36.33
C LYS A 460 -15.88 -7.55 -35.36
N SER A 461 -15.74 -7.91 -34.09
CA SER A 461 -16.71 -7.51 -33.04
C SER A 461 -16.50 -6.09 -32.56
N LEU A 462 -15.32 -5.52 -32.71
CA LEU A 462 -14.86 -4.24 -32.17
C LEU A 462 -14.90 -4.22 -30.61
N GLU A 463 -14.72 -5.37 -30.01
CA GLU A 463 -14.71 -5.53 -28.54
C GLU A 463 -13.31 -5.81 -28.01
N ILE A 464 -13.03 -5.35 -26.81
CA ILE A 464 -11.77 -5.62 -26.13
C ILE A 464 -11.69 -7.12 -25.83
N VAL A 465 -10.65 -7.78 -26.33
CA VAL A 465 -10.37 -9.19 -26.10
C VAL A 465 -9.24 -9.38 -25.08
N LYS A 466 -8.43 -8.34 -24.83
CA LYS A 466 -7.35 -8.37 -23.86
C LYS A 466 -6.94 -6.96 -23.45
N GLN A 467 -6.44 -6.81 -22.21
CA GLN A 467 -5.84 -5.57 -21.71
C GLN A 467 -4.44 -5.86 -21.15
N SER A 468 -3.56 -4.86 -21.16
CA SER A 468 -2.28 -4.91 -20.45
C SER A 468 -2.50 -4.89 -18.94
N GLN A 469 -1.52 -5.37 -18.22
CA GLN A 469 -1.52 -5.34 -16.74
C GLN A 469 -1.15 -3.94 -16.21
N GLU A 470 -0.30 -3.21 -16.94
CA GLU A 470 0.21 -1.92 -16.57
C GLU A 470 -0.76 -0.81 -16.94
N ASN A 471 -0.79 0.22 -16.10
CA ASN A 471 -1.45 1.47 -16.43
C ASN A 471 -0.62 2.25 -17.45
N ILE A 472 -1.27 2.83 -18.44
CA ILE A 472 -0.64 3.63 -19.48
C ILE A 472 -0.94 5.11 -19.25
N ALA A 473 0.04 5.97 -19.48
CA ALA A 473 -0.15 7.40 -19.44
C ALA A 473 -1.22 7.85 -20.45
N GLY A 474 -2.14 8.71 -20.02
CA GLY A 474 -3.28 9.12 -20.86
C GLY A 474 -2.89 9.88 -22.12
N GLU A 475 -1.73 10.49 -22.15
CA GLU A 475 -1.15 11.23 -23.27
C GLU A 475 -0.06 10.43 -24.02
N SER A 476 0.10 9.14 -23.66
CA SER A 476 1.08 8.27 -24.33
C SER A 476 0.76 8.11 -25.81
N VAL A 477 1.80 8.15 -26.63
CA VAL A 477 1.75 7.61 -27.98
C VAL A 477 1.90 6.09 -27.93
N LEU A 478 1.35 5.41 -28.94
CA LEU A 478 1.57 3.97 -29.14
C LEU A 478 2.37 3.80 -30.44
N ILE A 479 3.60 3.33 -30.32
CA ILE A 479 4.51 3.17 -31.46
C ILE A 479 4.78 1.69 -31.70
N LYS A 480 4.70 1.27 -32.98
CA LYS A 480 5.04 -0.08 -33.40
C LYS A 480 6.41 -0.10 -34.08
N ASN A 481 7.23 -1.09 -33.74
CA ASN A 481 8.48 -1.41 -34.43
C ASN A 481 8.61 -2.93 -34.59
N GLY A 482 8.42 -3.43 -35.78
CA GLY A 482 8.34 -4.87 -36.04
C GLY A 482 7.18 -5.49 -35.25
N ASN A 483 7.50 -6.41 -34.37
CA ASN A 483 6.53 -7.08 -33.47
C ASN A 483 6.46 -6.46 -32.08
N ASP A 484 7.23 -5.41 -31.82
CA ASP A 484 7.25 -4.71 -30.54
C ASP A 484 6.39 -3.44 -30.57
N TYR A 485 5.78 -3.14 -29.43
CA TYR A 485 4.95 -1.96 -29.22
C TYR A 485 5.48 -1.18 -28.01
N TYR A 486 5.57 0.13 -28.15
CA TYR A 486 6.11 1.02 -27.12
C TYR A 486 5.05 2.00 -26.68
N ALA A 487 4.87 2.13 -25.36
CA ALA A 487 3.97 3.08 -24.73
C ALA A 487 4.55 3.56 -23.40
N VAL A 488 4.02 4.66 -22.87
CA VAL A 488 4.44 5.20 -21.57
C VAL A 488 3.59 4.58 -20.47
N ILE A 489 4.23 3.85 -19.57
CA ILE A 489 3.62 3.28 -18.36
C ILE A 489 3.43 4.41 -17.33
N ASP A 490 2.24 4.48 -16.74
CA ASP A 490 1.95 5.31 -15.56
C ASP A 490 2.11 4.45 -14.30
N ASN A 491 3.20 4.63 -13.58
CA ASN A 491 3.44 3.98 -12.31
C ASN A 491 3.23 5.00 -11.17
N ASN A 492 1.97 5.23 -10.81
CA ASN A 492 1.55 6.15 -9.75
C ASN A 492 2.11 7.58 -9.91
N GLY A 493 2.02 8.11 -11.12
CA GLY A 493 2.50 9.45 -11.45
C GLY A 493 3.98 9.54 -11.81
N LYS A 494 4.70 8.42 -11.82
CA LYS A 494 6.02 8.28 -12.43
C LYS A 494 5.88 7.53 -13.75
N TYR A 495 6.55 8.02 -14.76
CA TYR A 495 6.35 7.56 -16.11
C TYR A 495 7.59 6.88 -16.67
N PHE A 496 7.40 5.73 -17.33
CA PHE A 496 8.47 4.90 -17.87
C PHE A 496 8.09 4.38 -19.25
N ILE A 497 9.06 4.12 -20.10
CA ILE A 497 8.78 3.43 -21.37
C ILE A 497 8.60 1.94 -21.09
N GLY A 498 7.49 1.38 -21.60
CA GLY A 498 7.25 -0.06 -21.67
C GLY A 498 7.39 -0.58 -23.09
N ARG A 499 8.01 -1.74 -23.28
CA ARG A 499 8.04 -2.51 -24.51
C ARG A 499 7.12 -3.73 -24.36
N TYR A 500 6.19 -3.90 -25.28
CA TYR A 500 5.19 -4.95 -25.25
C TYR A 500 5.27 -5.80 -26.51
N ASN A 501 4.88 -7.07 -26.41
CA ASN A 501 4.65 -7.92 -27.57
C ASN A 501 3.21 -7.79 -28.10
N ASP A 502 2.89 -8.54 -29.14
CA ASP A 502 1.57 -8.62 -29.79
C ASP A 502 0.46 -9.20 -28.88
N LYS A 503 0.84 -9.78 -27.74
CA LYS A 503 -0.06 -10.31 -26.71
C LYS A 503 -0.24 -9.39 -25.51
N LEU A 504 0.23 -8.14 -25.57
CA LEU A 504 0.23 -7.14 -24.49
C LEU A 504 1.04 -7.59 -23.25
N GLU A 505 2.03 -8.45 -23.42
CA GLU A 505 2.93 -8.84 -22.34
C GLU A 505 4.09 -7.86 -22.31
N LEU A 506 4.35 -7.27 -21.15
CA LEU A 506 5.49 -6.37 -20.91
C LEU A 506 6.80 -7.15 -21.03
N GLN A 507 7.63 -6.79 -22.01
CA GLN A 507 8.92 -7.42 -22.27
C GLN A 507 10.10 -6.67 -21.62
N ALA A 508 9.98 -5.35 -21.53
CA ALA A 508 10.96 -4.49 -20.87
C ALA A 508 10.31 -3.20 -20.37
N LYS A 509 10.86 -2.64 -19.30
CA LYS A 509 10.51 -1.33 -18.73
C LYS A 509 11.78 -0.52 -18.56
N SER A 510 11.80 0.74 -18.99
CA SER A 510 12.96 1.62 -18.80
C SER A 510 13.20 1.95 -17.33
N ALA A 511 14.46 2.10 -16.94
CA ALA A 511 14.83 2.69 -15.66
C ALA A 511 14.79 4.24 -15.70
N VAL A 512 14.77 4.83 -16.89
CA VAL A 512 14.71 6.28 -17.10
C VAL A 512 13.27 6.73 -16.93
N GLU A 513 13.03 7.64 -16.00
CA GLU A 513 11.75 8.31 -15.84
C GLU A 513 11.57 9.35 -16.95
N VAL A 514 10.44 9.28 -17.66
CA VAL A 514 10.13 10.11 -18.82
C VAL A 514 8.95 11.04 -18.55
N LEU A 515 8.66 11.96 -19.45
CA LEU A 515 7.42 12.73 -19.41
C LEU A 515 6.22 11.86 -19.83
N PRO A 516 5.01 12.06 -19.27
CA PRO A 516 3.81 11.26 -19.61
C PRO A 516 3.43 11.32 -21.08
N TYR A 517 3.80 12.40 -21.76
CA TYR A 517 3.57 12.70 -23.17
C TYR A 517 4.86 12.69 -23.99
N THR A 518 5.91 12.03 -23.54
CA THR A 518 7.19 12.00 -24.26
C THR A 518 6.99 11.52 -25.69
N PRO A 519 7.54 12.24 -26.69
CA PRO A 519 7.65 11.67 -28.04
C PRO A 519 8.49 10.40 -28.00
N ILE A 520 8.06 9.39 -28.72
CA ILE A 520 8.82 8.15 -28.90
C ILE A 520 9.24 8.10 -30.36
N THR A 521 10.54 8.27 -30.63
CA THR A 521 11.09 8.21 -31.99
C THR A 521 12.04 7.04 -32.12
N ILE A 522 11.80 6.19 -33.11
CA ILE A 522 12.66 5.05 -33.41
C ILE A 522 13.68 5.47 -34.45
N GLY A 523 14.95 5.34 -34.11
CA GLY A 523 16.08 5.55 -35.02
C GLY A 523 16.93 4.29 -35.15
N ASP A 524 17.92 4.34 -36.03
CA ASP A 524 18.81 3.20 -36.31
C ASP A 524 19.57 2.69 -35.09
N LYS A 525 19.84 3.56 -34.10
CA LYS A 525 20.62 3.24 -32.90
C LYS A 525 19.77 2.93 -31.68
N GLY A 526 18.47 3.14 -31.72
CA GLY A 526 17.59 2.92 -30.57
C GLY A 526 16.36 3.81 -30.54
N LEU A 527 15.78 3.91 -29.37
CA LEU A 527 14.57 4.67 -29.08
C LEU A 527 14.93 6.01 -28.43
N LEU A 528 14.56 7.12 -29.04
CA LEU A 528 14.72 8.47 -28.48
C LEU A 528 13.46 8.86 -27.71
N VAL A 529 13.65 9.31 -26.47
CA VAL A 529 12.60 9.76 -25.56
C VAL A 529 13.05 10.99 -24.79
N GLN A 530 12.12 11.75 -24.22
CA GLN A 530 12.41 12.87 -23.34
C GLN A 530 12.23 12.43 -21.87
N ASP A 531 13.30 12.59 -21.08
CA ASP A 531 13.25 12.27 -19.64
C ASP A 531 12.47 13.32 -18.85
N SER A 532 12.17 13.03 -17.58
CA SER A 532 11.45 13.92 -16.65
C SER A 532 12.17 15.26 -16.38
N LYS A 533 13.45 15.39 -16.79
CA LYS A 533 14.26 16.60 -16.70
C LYS A 533 14.40 17.35 -18.04
N ASN A 534 13.57 17.01 -19.01
CA ASN A 534 13.56 17.55 -20.38
C ASN A 534 14.80 17.23 -21.22
N ASN A 535 15.62 16.24 -20.87
CA ASN A 535 16.74 15.80 -21.70
C ASN A 535 16.30 14.69 -22.65
N ILE A 536 16.88 14.68 -23.86
CA ILE A 536 16.69 13.57 -24.78
C ILE A 536 17.59 12.40 -24.34
N ARG A 537 17.01 11.21 -24.25
CA ARG A 537 17.68 9.96 -23.92
C ARG A 537 17.55 8.98 -25.07
N LEU A 538 18.63 8.25 -25.29
CA LEU A 538 18.66 7.15 -26.25
C LEU A 538 18.59 5.83 -25.49
N LEU A 539 17.55 5.04 -25.72
CA LEU A 539 17.33 3.74 -25.08
C LEU A 539 17.55 2.62 -26.09
N LYS A 540 18.09 1.49 -25.64
CA LYS A 540 18.18 0.28 -26.45
C LYS A 540 16.79 -0.26 -26.74
N LEU A 541 16.57 -0.72 -27.97
CA LEU A 541 15.26 -1.30 -28.36
C LEU A 541 14.98 -2.63 -27.64
N THR A 542 16.01 -3.37 -27.22
CA THR A 542 15.86 -4.71 -26.64
C THR A 542 15.42 -4.71 -25.19
N ASP A 543 16.04 -3.86 -24.36
CA ASP A 543 15.88 -3.89 -22.90
C ASP A 543 15.57 -2.52 -22.29
N LEU A 544 15.47 -1.47 -23.12
CA LEU A 544 15.19 -0.09 -22.73
C LEU A 544 16.24 0.52 -21.77
N THR A 545 17.45 -0.04 -21.74
CA THR A 545 18.56 0.57 -21.00
C THR A 545 19.06 1.81 -21.71
N ASN A 546 19.49 2.82 -20.94
CA ASN A 546 20.01 4.07 -21.51
C ASN A 546 21.36 3.82 -22.20
N ILE A 547 21.50 4.27 -23.44
CA ILE A 547 22.76 4.23 -24.19
C ILE A 547 23.51 5.53 -23.88
N VAL A 548 24.63 5.41 -23.20
CA VAL A 548 25.60 6.52 -23.06
C VAL A 548 26.55 6.41 -24.26
N VAL A 549 26.39 7.28 -25.25
CA VAL A 549 27.36 7.35 -26.34
C VAL A 549 28.61 8.04 -25.78
N THR A 550 29.59 7.25 -25.37
CA THR A 550 30.95 7.77 -25.16
C THR A 550 31.51 8.08 -26.53
N GLU A 551 31.97 9.31 -26.73
CA GLU A 551 32.73 9.73 -27.93
C GLU A 551 34.03 8.93 -28.02
N THR A 552 33.97 7.75 -28.58
CA THR A 552 35.13 7.01 -29.04
C THR A 552 34.72 6.13 -30.20
N GLU A 553 34.72 6.74 -31.38
CA GLU A 553 34.99 6.15 -32.68
C GLU A 553 34.66 7.13 -33.79
N SER A 554 35.47 8.19 -33.87
CA SER A 554 35.69 8.87 -35.13
C SER A 554 37.20 8.83 -35.40
N LYS A 555 37.63 7.74 -36.01
CA LYS A 555 38.81 7.72 -36.85
C LYS A 555 38.57 6.88 -38.08
#